data_d16cb38aac86f603ea9fa05a78c48e6d
#
_entry.id   d16cb38aac86f603ea9fa05a78c48e6d
#
_cell.length_a   1.000
_cell.length_b   1.000
_cell.length_c   1.000
_cell.angle_alpha   90.00
_cell.angle_beta   90.00
_cell.angle_gamma   90.00
#
_symmetry.space_group_name_H-M   'P 1'
#
loop_
_entity.id
_entity.type
_entity.pdbx_description
1 polymer ?
#
loop_
_entity_poly.entity_id
_entity_poly.type
_entity_poly.pdbx_seq_one_letter_code
_entity_poly.pdbx_strand_id
1 'polypeptide(L)'
;MELPEVLQDEQYYEGIGRRKRSSARVRIYPAVQGQPLFMVNDKDVREFFPRFGDYEILVGPLEDTDLLGRVAVTVLVEGGGITGQRDSVRLGIARALVKYDENLRGALRENGHLTRDPRVKERKKPGLKRARKAPTYTKR
;
A
#
# COMPACT_ATOMS: atom_id res chain seq x y z
N MET A 1 6.59 2.11 16.67
CA MET A 1 6.57 3.40 15.94
C MET A 1 6.07 4.48 16.87
N GLU A 2 6.88 5.51 17.02
CA GLU A 2 6.44 6.67 17.78
C GLU A 2 5.52 7.53 16.92
N LEU A 3 4.31 7.77 17.40
CA LEU A 3 3.40 8.66 16.70
C LEU A 3 3.75 10.11 17.02
N PRO A 4 3.64 11.03 16.04
CA PRO A 4 3.72 12.45 16.35
C PRO A 4 2.72 12.81 17.43
N GLU A 5 3.09 13.76 18.27
CA GLU A 5 2.26 14.16 19.42
C GLU A 5 0.83 14.53 19.02
N VAL A 6 0.67 15.15 17.85
CA VAL A 6 -0.63 15.55 17.35
C VAL A 6 -1.55 14.37 17.00
N LEU A 7 -1.01 13.16 16.87
CA LEU A 7 -1.78 11.97 16.51
C LEU A 7 -2.03 11.01 17.66
N GLN A 8 -1.40 11.21 18.82
CA GLN A 8 -1.44 10.23 19.90
C GLN A 8 -2.82 9.97 20.47
N ASP A 9 -3.65 10.99 20.55
CA ASP A 9 -5.00 10.89 21.12
C ASP A 9 -6.11 11.00 20.08
N GLU A 10 -5.76 10.97 18.78
CA GLU A 10 -6.74 11.11 17.71
C GLU A 10 -7.33 9.77 17.30
N GLN A 11 -8.61 9.81 16.93
CA GLN A 11 -9.27 8.64 16.36
C GLN A 11 -8.72 8.33 14.98
N TYR A 12 -8.54 7.05 14.69
CA TYR A 12 -8.03 6.61 13.40
C TYR A 12 -8.84 5.45 12.83
N TYR A 13 -8.69 5.26 11.53
CA TYR A 13 -9.26 4.13 10.80
C TYR A 13 -8.12 3.33 10.22
N GLU A 14 -8.09 2.03 10.48
CA GLU A 14 -6.99 1.17 10.10
C GLU A 14 -7.37 0.28 8.92
N GLY A 15 -6.48 0.19 7.94
CA GLY A 15 -6.59 -0.75 6.83
C GLY A 15 -5.30 -1.55 6.68
N ILE A 16 -5.43 -2.82 6.33
CA ILE A 16 -4.28 -3.69 6.10
C ILE A 16 -4.23 -4.03 4.62
N GLY A 17 -3.09 -3.74 3.99
CA GLY A 17 -2.84 -4.09 2.61
C GLY A 17 -1.75 -5.14 2.50
N ARG A 18 -1.86 -6.01 1.50
CA ARG A 18 -0.88 -7.07 1.27
C ARG A 18 -0.64 -7.24 -0.22
N ARG A 19 0.61 -7.46 -0.59
CA ARG A 19 0.97 -7.89 -1.92
C ARG A 19 2.27 -8.69 -1.86
N LYS A 20 2.31 -9.86 -2.54
CA LYS A 20 3.44 -10.77 -2.47
C LYS A 20 3.71 -11.12 -1.00
N ARG A 21 4.92 -10.86 -0.49
CA ARG A 21 5.26 -11.09 0.91
C ARG A 21 5.19 -9.83 1.77
N SER A 22 4.76 -8.72 1.19
CA SER A 22 4.66 -7.45 1.90
C SER A 22 3.33 -7.32 2.62
N SER A 23 3.36 -6.67 3.78
CA SER A 23 2.19 -6.36 4.58
C SER A 23 2.32 -4.93 5.09
N ALA A 24 1.26 -4.15 4.94
CA ALA A 24 1.21 -2.77 5.40
C ALA A 24 0.02 -2.55 6.33
N ARG A 25 0.28 -1.94 7.46
CA ARG A 25 -0.76 -1.49 8.38
C ARG A 25 -0.87 0.02 8.25
N VAL A 26 -1.99 0.48 7.71
CA VAL A 26 -2.22 1.89 7.41
C VAL A 26 -3.26 2.45 8.38
N ARG A 27 -2.96 3.60 8.97
CA ARG A 27 -3.89 4.34 9.82
C ARG A 27 -4.14 5.71 9.22
N ILE A 28 -5.41 6.09 9.12
CA ILE A 28 -5.84 7.37 8.60
C ILE A 28 -6.48 8.16 9.74
N TYR A 29 -6.04 9.40 9.92
CA TYR A 29 -6.51 10.30 10.97
C TYR A 29 -7.25 11.47 10.34
N PRO A 30 -8.58 11.38 10.18
CA PRO A 30 -9.34 12.42 9.48
C PRO A 30 -9.53 13.69 10.27
N ALA A 31 -9.43 13.65 11.61
CA ALA A 31 -9.64 14.81 12.44
C ALA A 31 -8.46 15.78 12.46
N VAL A 32 -7.30 15.36 11.94
CA VAL A 32 -6.09 16.19 11.91
C VAL A 32 -6.10 17.01 10.62
N GLN A 33 -6.51 18.28 10.75
CA GLN A 33 -6.59 19.19 9.60
C GLN A 33 -5.38 20.11 9.56
N GLY A 34 -5.01 20.52 8.33
CA GLY A 34 -4.04 21.59 8.13
C GLY A 34 -2.58 21.16 8.00
N GLN A 35 -2.25 19.90 8.27
CA GLN A 35 -0.90 19.39 8.06
C GLN A 35 -0.95 18.10 7.26
N PRO A 36 -0.54 18.13 5.99
CA PRO A 36 -0.42 16.90 5.21
C PRO A 36 0.73 16.07 5.79
N LEU A 37 0.37 15.04 6.55
CA LEU A 37 1.33 14.11 7.14
C LEU A 37 1.13 12.76 6.47
N PHE A 38 2.20 12.23 5.87
CA PHE A 38 2.21 10.89 5.32
C PHE A 38 3.55 10.26 5.70
N MET A 39 3.53 9.40 6.72
CA MET A 39 4.74 8.77 7.24
C MET A 39 4.71 7.27 7.02
N VAL A 40 5.83 6.71 6.58
CA VAL A 40 6.03 5.28 6.40
C VAL A 40 7.23 4.85 7.23
N ASN A 41 7.02 3.96 8.20
CA ASN A 41 8.08 3.47 9.09
C ASN A 41 8.92 4.61 9.68
N ASP A 42 8.25 5.63 10.23
CA ASP A 42 8.84 6.81 10.87
C ASP A 42 9.60 7.75 9.94
N LYS A 43 9.46 7.57 8.62
CA LYS A 43 10.07 8.43 7.60
C LYS A 43 8.98 9.08 6.77
N ASP A 44 9.29 10.25 6.19
CA ASP A 44 8.40 10.83 5.21
C ASP A 44 8.20 9.84 4.04
N VAL A 45 7.00 9.85 3.45
CA VAL A 45 6.68 8.91 2.37
C VAL A 45 7.64 9.02 1.20
N ARG A 46 8.12 10.22 0.89
CA ARG A 46 9.04 10.43 -0.22
C ARG A 46 10.46 9.97 0.09
N GLU A 47 10.83 9.93 1.36
CA GLU A 47 12.11 9.35 1.78
C GLU A 47 12.08 7.83 1.70
N PHE A 48 10.96 7.22 2.10
CA PHE A 48 10.82 5.77 2.08
C PHE A 48 10.62 5.23 0.67
N PHE A 49 9.87 5.95 -0.18
CA PHE A 49 9.62 5.59 -1.57
C PHE A 49 10.15 6.69 -2.50
N PRO A 50 11.49 6.75 -2.72
CA PRO A 50 12.06 7.81 -3.54
C PRO A 50 11.96 7.60 -5.05
N ARG A 51 11.55 6.41 -5.50
CA ARG A 51 11.47 6.11 -6.93
C ARG A 51 10.43 6.99 -7.62
N PHE A 52 10.78 7.39 -8.86
CA PHE A 52 9.86 8.18 -9.68
C PHE A 52 8.54 7.44 -9.89
N GLY A 53 7.43 8.12 -9.67
CA GLY A 53 6.09 7.56 -9.87
C GLY A 53 5.49 6.84 -8.67
N ASP A 54 6.28 6.47 -7.66
CA ASP A 54 5.75 5.73 -6.51
C ASP A 54 4.82 6.60 -5.66
N TYR A 55 5.17 7.86 -5.44
CA TYR A 55 4.33 8.77 -4.66
C TYR A 55 2.94 8.93 -5.29
N GLU A 56 2.88 9.10 -6.60
CA GLU A 56 1.63 9.26 -7.33
C GLU A 56 0.72 8.03 -7.21
N ILE A 57 1.32 6.85 -7.20
CA ILE A 57 0.58 5.59 -7.00
C ILE A 57 0.05 5.50 -5.58
N LEU A 58 0.88 5.86 -4.59
CA LEU A 58 0.50 5.79 -3.18
C LEU A 58 -0.64 6.74 -2.83
N VAL A 59 -0.65 7.93 -3.40
CA VAL A 59 -1.68 8.92 -3.10
C VAL A 59 -2.92 8.77 -3.97
N GLY A 60 -2.91 7.87 -4.97
CA GLY A 60 -4.06 7.64 -5.85
C GLY A 60 -5.38 7.47 -5.12
N PRO A 61 -5.49 6.58 -4.12
CA PRO A 61 -6.74 6.45 -3.36
C PRO A 61 -7.18 7.75 -2.68
N LEU A 62 -6.24 8.53 -2.17
CA LEU A 62 -6.55 9.81 -1.52
C LEU A 62 -6.99 10.88 -2.52
N GLU A 63 -6.36 10.91 -3.70
CA GLU A 63 -6.75 11.85 -4.77
C GLU A 63 -8.14 11.53 -5.30
N ASP A 64 -8.44 10.26 -5.53
CA ASP A 64 -9.72 9.83 -6.09
C ASP A 64 -10.89 10.06 -5.14
N THR A 65 -10.63 10.22 -3.85
CA THR A 65 -11.63 10.52 -2.83
C THR A 65 -11.58 11.97 -2.34
N ASP A 66 -10.74 12.81 -2.95
CA ASP A 66 -10.55 14.22 -2.60
C ASP A 66 -10.10 14.43 -1.14
N LEU A 67 -9.39 13.46 -0.58
CA LEU A 67 -8.90 13.53 0.81
C LEU A 67 -7.40 13.79 0.92
N LEU A 68 -6.70 13.93 -0.21
CA LEU A 68 -5.27 14.24 -0.19
C LEU A 68 -5.05 15.60 0.48
N GLY A 69 -4.19 15.60 1.49
CA GLY A 69 -3.90 16.81 2.27
C GLY A 69 -4.93 17.12 3.37
N ARG A 70 -6.02 16.35 3.45
CA ARG A 70 -7.08 16.55 4.45
C ARG A 70 -7.02 15.54 5.59
N VAL A 71 -6.25 14.46 5.42
CA VAL A 71 -6.09 13.42 6.42
C VAL A 71 -4.61 13.16 6.64
N ALA A 72 -4.25 12.79 7.86
CA ALA A 72 -2.91 12.31 8.15
C ALA A 72 -2.86 10.80 7.96
N VAL A 73 -1.77 10.30 7.43
CA VAL A 73 -1.58 8.87 7.16
C VAL A 73 -0.29 8.39 7.82
N THR A 74 -0.38 7.31 8.59
CA THR A 74 0.81 6.63 9.12
C THR A 74 0.78 5.18 8.69
N VAL A 75 1.94 4.63 8.37
CA VAL A 75 2.07 3.28 7.83
C VAL A 75 3.20 2.54 8.52
N LEU A 76 2.93 1.29 8.87
CA LEU A 76 3.96 0.30 9.19
C LEU A 76 3.95 -0.73 8.07
N VAL A 77 5.04 -0.85 7.34
CA VAL A 77 5.16 -1.80 6.25
C VAL A 77 6.38 -2.69 6.46
N GLU A 78 6.24 -3.97 6.14
CA GLU A 78 7.32 -4.92 6.28
C GLU A 78 7.22 -6.02 5.23
N GLY A 79 8.34 -6.68 4.99
CA GLY A 79 8.43 -7.82 4.10
C GLY A 79 8.48 -7.46 2.62
N GLY A 80 8.99 -8.38 1.82
CA GLY A 80 9.05 -8.25 0.38
C GLY A 80 9.94 -7.13 -0.12
N GLY A 81 9.77 -6.79 -1.38
CA GLY A 81 10.51 -5.72 -2.05
C GLY A 81 9.72 -4.41 -2.07
N ILE A 82 10.37 -3.36 -2.58
CA ILE A 82 9.80 -2.01 -2.55
C ILE A 82 8.51 -1.89 -3.37
N THR A 83 8.40 -2.59 -4.50
CA THR A 83 7.17 -2.57 -5.31
C THR A 83 6.00 -3.21 -4.57
N GLY A 84 6.24 -4.36 -3.93
CA GLY A 84 5.23 -5.02 -3.12
C GLY A 84 4.81 -4.18 -1.93
N GLN A 85 5.77 -3.52 -1.28
CA GLN A 85 5.48 -2.61 -0.17
C GLN A 85 4.62 -1.44 -0.62
N ARG A 86 4.96 -0.80 -1.75
CA ARG A 86 4.16 0.28 -2.33
C ARG A 86 2.71 -0.15 -2.55
N ASP A 87 2.52 -1.29 -3.19
CA ASP A 87 1.18 -1.77 -3.51
C ASP A 87 0.41 -2.18 -2.26
N SER A 88 1.09 -2.73 -1.25
CA SER A 88 0.49 -3.04 0.05
C SER A 88 0.01 -1.78 0.76
N VAL A 89 0.80 -0.72 0.73
CA VAL A 89 0.42 0.56 1.32
C VAL A 89 -0.80 1.15 0.61
N ARG A 90 -0.78 1.15 -0.73
CA ARG A 90 -1.92 1.65 -1.52
C ARG A 90 -3.21 0.92 -1.16
N LEU A 91 -3.17 -0.40 -1.12
CA LEU A 91 -4.34 -1.21 -0.77
C LEU A 91 -4.80 -0.92 0.67
N GLY A 92 -3.86 -0.78 1.60
CA GLY A 92 -4.17 -0.46 2.99
C GLY A 92 -4.84 0.90 3.14
N ILE A 93 -4.39 1.91 2.39
CA ILE A 93 -5.02 3.24 2.37
C ILE A 93 -6.45 3.12 1.87
N ALA A 94 -6.67 2.41 0.76
CA ALA A 94 -8.02 2.25 0.21
C ALA A 94 -8.95 1.55 1.21
N ARG A 95 -8.49 0.50 1.87
CA ARG A 95 -9.28 -0.20 2.87
C ARG A 95 -9.58 0.65 4.10
N ALA A 96 -8.63 1.47 4.54
CA ALA A 96 -8.85 2.39 5.65
C ALA A 96 -9.87 3.46 5.28
N LEU A 97 -9.84 3.98 4.05
CA LEU A 97 -10.81 4.95 3.55
C LEU A 97 -12.23 4.38 3.53
N VAL A 98 -12.38 3.11 3.15
CA VAL A 98 -13.69 2.45 3.18
C VAL A 98 -14.24 2.34 4.61
N LYS A 99 -13.36 2.09 5.59
CA LYS A 99 -13.77 2.08 6.99
C LYS A 99 -14.16 3.46 7.48
N TYR A 100 -13.50 4.49 6.98
CA TYR A 100 -13.82 5.88 7.32
C TYR A 100 -15.17 6.30 6.75
N ASP A 101 -15.40 6.00 5.46
CA ASP A 101 -16.65 6.32 4.78
C ASP A 101 -16.96 5.25 3.74
N GLU A 102 -18.00 4.45 4.00
CA GLU A 102 -18.42 3.37 3.10
C GLU A 102 -18.82 3.88 1.72
N ASN A 103 -19.27 5.14 1.62
CA ASN A 103 -19.65 5.74 0.33
C ASN A 103 -18.46 5.89 -0.63
N LEU A 104 -17.24 5.85 -0.11
CA LEU A 104 -16.03 5.93 -0.94
C LEU A 104 -15.71 4.62 -1.67
N ARG A 105 -16.34 3.51 -1.28
CA ARG A 105 -16.06 2.20 -1.85
C ARG A 105 -16.25 2.18 -3.36
N GLY A 106 -17.29 2.82 -3.88
CA GLY A 106 -17.57 2.86 -5.31
C GLY A 106 -16.44 3.48 -6.12
N ALA A 107 -16.00 4.67 -5.72
CA ALA A 107 -14.92 5.38 -6.43
C ALA A 107 -13.61 4.61 -6.34
N LEU A 108 -13.29 4.06 -5.16
CA LEU A 108 -12.07 3.28 -4.97
C LEU A 108 -12.07 1.99 -5.78
N ARG A 109 -13.22 1.34 -5.88
CA ARG A 109 -13.36 0.11 -6.65
C ARG A 109 -13.25 0.35 -8.16
N GLU A 110 -13.86 1.42 -8.67
CA GLU A 110 -13.76 1.79 -10.08
C GLU A 110 -12.32 2.02 -10.52
N ASN A 111 -11.51 2.61 -9.67
CA ASN A 111 -10.11 2.92 -9.96
C ASN A 111 -9.16 1.76 -9.61
N GLY A 112 -9.69 0.61 -9.19
CA GLY A 112 -8.89 -0.58 -8.92
C GLY A 112 -8.11 -0.56 -7.62
N HIS A 113 -8.37 0.40 -6.72
CA HIS A 113 -7.62 0.54 -5.47
C HIS A 113 -7.94 -0.53 -4.43
N LEU A 114 -9.10 -1.18 -4.52
CA LEU A 114 -9.53 -2.20 -3.57
C LEU A 114 -9.14 -3.62 -3.96
N THR A 115 -8.55 -3.80 -5.13
CA THR A 115 -8.17 -5.11 -5.64
C THR A 115 -6.76 -5.48 -5.19
N ARG A 116 -6.64 -6.57 -4.44
CA ARG A 116 -5.34 -7.15 -4.13
C ARG A 116 -4.83 -7.90 -5.35
N ASP A 117 -3.62 -7.59 -5.76
CA ASP A 117 -2.97 -8.34 -6.84
C ASP A 117 -2.55 -9.71 -6.29
N PRO A 118 -3.11 -10.82 -6.79
CA PRO A 118 -2.77 -12.15 -6.30
C PRO A 118 -1.46 -12.69 -6.87
N ARG A 119 -0.83 -11.97 -7.79
CA ARG A 119 0.40 -12.44 -8.43
C ARG A 119 1.53 -12.56 -7.43
N VAL A 120 2.09 -13.75 -7.37
CA VAL A 120 3.30 -14.05 -6.59
C VAL A 120 4.24 -14.84 -7.48
N LYS A 121 5.53 -14.83 -7.12
CA LYS A 121 6.49 -15.65 -7.85
C LYS A 121 6.08 -17.11 -7.71
N GLU A 122 5.80 -17.76 -8.83
CA GLU A 122 5.42 -19.17 -8.85
C GLU A 122 6.60 -20.02 -8.43
N ARG A 123 6.32 -21.04 -7.59
CA ARG A 123 7.35 -21.95 -7.13
C ARG A 123 7.96 -22.73 -8.29
N LYS A 124 9.28 -22.89 -8.27
CA LYS A 124 9.96 -23.77 -9.19
C LYS A 124 9.43 -25.20 -9.02
N LYS A 125 9.14 -25.85 -10.11
CA LYS A 125 8.63 -27.22 -10.12
C LYS A 125 9.71 -28.20 -10.55
N PRO A 126 9.70 -29.45 -10.05
CA PRO A 126 10.63 -30.47 -10.49
C PRO A 126 10.58 -30.65 -12.01
N GLY A 127 11.73 -30.85 -12.64
CA GLY A 127 11.83 -31.02 -14.10
C GLY A 127 11.86 -29.74 -14.92
N LEU A 128 11.68 -28.58 -14.27
CA LEU A 128 11.69 -27.28 -14.93
C LEU A 128 12.84 -26.41 -14.39
N LYS A 129 13.37 -25.52 -15.24
CA LYS A 129 14.38 -24.56 -14.80
C LYS A 129 13.80 -23.50 -13.87
N ARG A 130 12.58 -23.06 -14.17
CA ARG A 130 11.79 -22.13 -13.36
C ARG A 130 10.42 -22.75 -13.17
N ALA A 131 9.47 -22.00 -12.68
CA ALA A 131 8.13 -22.51 -12.42
C ALA A 131 7.48 -23.16 -13.67
N ARG A 132 7.70 -22.56 -14.84
CA ARG A 132 7.09 -23.02 -16.11
C ARG A 132 8.07 -23.27 -17.24
N LYS A 133 9.31 -22.82 -17.12
CA LYS A 133 10.29 -22.94 -18.19
C LYS A 133 10.91 -24.32 -18.16
N ALA A 134 10.65 -25.11 -19.22
CA ALA A 134 11.23 -26.42 -19.36
C ALA A 134 12.74 -26.34 -19.68
N PRO A 135 13.56 -27.33 -19.24
CA PRO A 135 14.95 -27.41 -19.64
C PRO A 135 15.07 -27.56 -21.15
N THR A 136 16.11 -26.96 -21.71
CA THR A 136 16.41 -27.11 -23.12
C THR A 136 17.30 -28.35 -23.31
N TYR A 137 16.84 -29.31 -24.09
CA TYR A 137 17.61 -30.49 -24.43
C TYR A 137 18.23 -30.33 -25.80
N THR A 138 19.53 -30.60 -25.90
CA THR A 138 20.22 -30.60 -27.16
C THR A 138 20.09 -31.96 -27.77
N LYS A 139 19.48 -32.03 -28.95
CA LYS A 139 19.43 -33.28 -29.73
C LYS A 139 20.66 -33.41 -30.60
N ARG A 140 21.08 -34.60 -30.73
CA ARG A 140 22.15 -34.93 -31.67
C ARG A 140 21.71 -36.05 -32.59
#